data_63c6e6ce780193cfc4ad86a0a708f65b
#
_entry.id   63c6e6ce780193cfc4ad86a0a708f65b
#
_cell.length_a   1.000
_cell.length_b   1.000
_cell.length_c   1.000
_cell.angle_alpha   90.00
_cell.angle_beta   90.00
_cell.angle_gamma   90.00
#
_symmetry.space_group_name_H-M   'P 1'
#
loop_
_entity.id
_entity.type
_entity.pdbx_description
1 polymer ?
#
loop_
_entity_poly.entity_id
_entity_poly.type
_entity_poly.pdbx_seq_one_letter_code
_entity_poly.pdbx_strand_id
1 'polypeptide(L)'
;MAGFFANTRKPEGWGGKLMVSMMNWGHAPVARWGRSFLQRKTDARVLDLGCGGGANLAALLKLYPNGVAVGLDYSAISVDKASAFNRRAIAQGRCRVIQGDVRGLPFKDNFFDQITAFETVYFWPDLEDTFRQVLRVLKPGGSFLICNESDGRDPKQERWCGIIGGMTIYTGEQLTALLRAAGFVQVEIHRKERRKWLCVTAHKPEM
;
A
#
# COMPACT_ATOMS: atom_id res chain seq x y z
N MET A 1 10.04 22.65 -11.70
CA MET A 1 10.23 21.58 -10.67
C MET A 1 8.91 21.00 -10.15
N ALA A 2 7.85 21.80 -9.99
CA ALA A 2 6.53 21.31 -9.54
C ALA A 2 5.93 20.16 -10.40
N GLY A 3 6.06 20.22 -11.73
CA GLY A 3 5.52 19.19 -12.64
C GLY A 3 6.17 17.81 -12.52
N PHE A 4 7.44 17.71 -12.09
CA PHE A 4 8.10 16.42 -11.93
C PHE A 4 7.57 15.68 -10.69
N PHE A 5 7.38 16.38 -9.57
CA PHE A 5 6.84 15.79 -8.34
C PHE A 5 5.34 15.48 -8.40
N ALA A 6 4.57 16.11 -9.31
CA ALA A 6 3.18 15.72 -9.57
C ALA A 6 3.06 14.27 -10.05
N ASN A 7 4.09 13.74 -10.72
CA ASN A 7 4.18 12.32 -11.10
C ASN A 7 4.32 11.34 -9.91
N THR A 8 4.53 11.83 -8.70
CA THR A 8 4.51 10.98 -7.50
C THR A 8 3.11 10.48 -7.19
N ARG A 9 2.11 11.36 -7.38
CA ARG A 9 0.69 11.02 -7.18
C ARG A 9 0.11 10.28 -8.38
N LYS A 10 0.25 10.82 -9.59
CA LYS A 10 -0.29 10.25 -10.83
C LYS A 10 0.79 10.26 -11.90
N PRO A 11 1.55 9.17 -12.05
CA PRO A 11 2.58 9.09 -13.08
C PRO A 11 1.99 9.22 -14.48
N GLU A 12 2.48 10.19 -15.27
CA GLU A 12 2.08 10.42 -16.66
C GLU A 12 3.31 10.57 -17.56
N GLY A 13 3.21 10.10 -18.80
CA GLY A 13 4.26 10.21 -19.82
C GLY A 13 5.60 9.56 -19.44
N TRP A 14 6.69 10.00 -20.07
CA TRP A 14 8.05 9.50 -19.83
C TRP A 14 8.57 9.82 -18.43
N GLY A 15 8.26 11.02 -17.91
CA GLY A 15 8.63 11.43 -16.56
C GLY A 15 7.97 10.53 -15.50
N GLY A 16 6.71 10.13 -15.70
CA GLY A 16 6.01 9.20 -14.83
C GLY A 16 6.65 7.82 -14.83
N LYS A 17 7.07 7.31 -16.00
CA LYS A 17 7.78 6.01 -16.09
C LYS A 17 9.08 6.02 -15.29
N LEU A 18 9.86 7.09 -15.36
CA LEU A 18 11.10 7.24 -14.60
C LEU A 18 10.80 7.34 -13.09
N MET A 19 9.81 8.16 -12.70
CA MET A 19 9.41 8.34 -11.31
C MET A 19 9.03 7.00 -10.65
N VAL A 20 8.17 6.21 -11.28
CA VAL A 20 7.77 4.88 -10.75
C VAL A 20 8.99 3.96 -10.56
N SER A 21 9.99 4.03 -11.45
CA SER A 21 11.21 3.25 -11.29
C SER A 21 12.05 3.72 -10.11
N MET A 22 12.20 5.04 -9.92
CA MET A 22 12.92 5.62 -8.78
C MET A 22 12.23 5.30 -7.46
N MET A 23 10.89 5.37 -7.41
CA MET A 23 10.10 5.01 -6.22
C MET A 23 10.29 3.55 -5.81
N ASN A 24 10.33 2.61 -6.77
CA ASN A 24 10.61 1.20 -6.47
C ASN A 24 11.94 0.98 -5.73
N TRP A 25 12.97 1.76 -6.06
CA TRP A 25 14.28 1.66 -5.41
C TRP A 25 14.34 2.45 -4.10
N GLY A 26 13.84 3.68 -4.11
CA GLY A 26 13.88 4.59 -2.96
C GLY A 26 13.15 4.01 -1.75
N HIS A 27 11.96 3.46 -1.94
CA HIS A 27 11.12 2.94 -0.87
C HIS A 27 11.42 1.47 -0.47
N ALA A 28 12.38 0.81 -1.14
CA ALA A 28 12.70 -0.60 -0.84
C ALA A 28 13.11 -0.85 0.63
N PRO A 29 13.87 0.03 1.32
CA PRO A 29 14.23 -0.18 2.72
C PRO A 29 13.04 -0.09 3.67
N VAL A 30 12.14 0.90 3.52
CA VAL A 30 10.94 1.07 4.35
C VAL A 30 9.97 -0.08 4.09
N ALA A 31 9.77 -0.46 2.84
CA ALA A 31 8.91 -1.58 2.49
C ALA A 31 9.44 -2.93 3.04
N ARG A 32 10.76 -3.15 3.06
CA ARG A 32 11.35 -4.33 3.69
C ARG A 32 11.07 -4.35 5.20
N TRP A 33 11.21 -3.21 5.85
CA TRP A 33 10.92 -3.08 7.27
C TRP A 33 9.42 -3.30 7.56
N GLY A 34 8.52 -2.68 6.79
CA GLY A 34 7.08 -2.89 6.95
C GLY A 34 6.68 -4.35 6.77
N ARG A 35 7.22 -5.04 5.74
CA ARG A 35 6.94 -6.47 5.53
C ARG A 35 7.38 -7.39 6.68
N SER A 36 8.26 -6.95 7.59
CA SER A 36 8.63 -7.76 8.77
C SER A 36 7.50 -7.91 9.78
N PHE A 37 6.46 -7.09 9.70
CA PHE A 37 5.25 -7.14 10.54
C PHE A 37 4.12 -7.98 9.92
N LEU A 38 4.30 -8.48 8.69
CA LEU A 38 3.30 -9.33 8.05
C LEU A 38 3.29 -10.74 8.68
N GLN A 39 2.11 -11.29 8.83
CA GLN A 39 1.95 -12.68 9.28
C GLN A 39 2.57 -13.65 8.27
N ARG A 40 3.30 -14.62 8.77
CA ARG A 40 3.91 -15.66 7.94
C ARG A 40 2.90 -16.78 7.68
N LYS A 41 2.36 -16.79 6.48
CA LYS A 41 1.57 -17.89 5.90
C LYS A 41 2.23 -18.30 4.60
N THR A 42 2.23 -19.60 4.27
CA THR A 42 2.85 -20.03 2.99
C THR A 42 1.94 -19.80 1.79
N ASP A 43 0.62 -19.74 1.98
CA ASP A 43 -0.44 -19.78 0.98
C ASP A 43 -1.38 -18.56 1.00
N ALA A 44 -0.95 -17.44 1.57
CA ALA A 44 -1.78 -16.25 1.70
C ALA A 44 -2.21 -15.66 0.35
N ARG A 45 -3.44 -15.21 0.29
CA ARG A 45 -3.96 -14.35 -0.78
C ARG A 45 -3.80 -12.89 -0.35
N VAL A 46 -2.93 -12.17 -1.03
CA VAL A 46 -2.52 -10.81 -0.64
C VAL A 46 -2.96 -9.78 -1.69
N LEU A 47 -3.41 -8.62 -1.23
CA LEU A 47 -3.68 -7.44 -2.05
C LEU A 47 -2.71 -6.32 -1.68
N ASP A 48 -2.03 -5.75 -2.67
CA ASP A 48 -1.18 -4.56 -2.53
C ASP A 48 -1.88 -3.36 -3.17
N LEU A 49 -2.32 -2.41 -2.34
CA LEU A 49 -3.07 -1.22 -2.76
C LEU A 49 -2.11 -0.07 -3.06
N GLY A 50 -2.19 0.50 -4.27
CA GLY A 50 -1.21 1.44 -4.79
C GLY A 50 0.11 0.72 -5.10
N CYS A 51 0.05 -0.40 -5.80
CA CYS A 51 1.19 -1.29 -6.02
C CYS A 51 2.34 -0.68 -6.86
N GLY A 52 2.15 0.50 -7.43
CA GLY A 52 3.16 1.25 -8.19
C GLY A 52 3.82 0.41 -9.28
N GLY A 53 5.14 0.34 -9.27
CA GLY A 53 5.92 -0.46 -10.24
C GLY A 53 6.01 -1.96 -9.92
N GLY A 54 5.30 -2.47 -8.91
CA GLY A 54 5.14 -3.90 -8.63
C GLY A 54 6.29 -4.57 -7.88
N ALA A 55 7.27 -3.82 -7.37
CA ALA A 55 8.39 -4.40 -6.62
C ALA A 55 7.93 -5.07 -5.32
N ASN A 56 6.93 -4.50 -4.63
CA ASN A 56 6.33 -5.10 -3.44
C ASN A 56 5.57 -6.38 -3.77
N LEU A 57 4.85 -6.45 -4.88
CA LEU A 57 4.19 -7.68 -5.33
C LEU A 57 5.19 -8.84 -5.46
N ALA A 58 6.33 -8.60 -6.10
CA ALA A 58 7.39 -9.61 -6.22
C ALA A 58 7.95 -10.04 -4.85
N ALA A 59 8.07 -9.10 -3.91
CA ALA A 59 8.54 -9.39 -2.56
C ALA A 59 7.49 -10.18 -1.73
N LEU A 60 6.21 -9.85 -1.87
CA LEU A 60 5.09 -10.58 -1.26
C LEU A 60 5.00 -12.01 -1.78
N LEU A 61 5.17 -12.22 -3.09
CA LEU A 61 5.19 -13.55 -3.70
C LEU A 61 6.34 -14.44 -3.22
N LYS A 62 7.47 -13.82 -2.80
CA LYS A 62 8.57 -14.54 -2.13
C LYS A 62 8.25 -14.87 -0.69
N LEU A 63 7.54 -13.98 0.00
CA LEU A 63 7.13 -14.19 1.39
C LEU A 63 6.05 -15.27 1.50
N TYR A 64 5.20 -15.39 0.47
CA TYR A 64 4.09 -16.36 0.37
C TYR A 64 4.31 -17.31 -0.82
N PRO A 65 5.21 -18.30 -0.72
CA PRO A 65 5.66 -19.11 -1.86
C PRO A 65 4.55 -19.91 -2.55
N ASN A 66 3.52 -20.31 -1.80
CA ASN A 66 2.33 -21.01 -2.32
C ASN A 66 1.11 -20.08 -2.47
N GLY A 67 1.27 -18.81 -2.15
CA GLY A 67 0.22 -17.79 -2.19
C GLY A 67 0.11 -17.11 -3.55
N VAL A 68 -0.87 -16.20 -3.61
CA VAL A 68 -1.11 -15.33 -4.76
C VAL A 68 -1.12 -13.87 -4.33
N ALA A 69 -0.62 -12.98 -5.19
CA ALA A 69 -0.64 -11.55 -4.95
C ALA A 69 -1.43 -10.83 -6.05
N VAL A 70 -2.28 -9.90 -5.63
CA VAL A 70 -3.00 -8.99 -6.51
C VAL A 70 -2.49 -7.57 -6.25
N GLY A 71 -2.13 -6.84 -7.30
CA GLY A 71 -1.83 -5.42 -7.24
C GLY A 71 -2.99 -4.60 -7.78
N LEU A 72 -3.34 -3.52 -7.09
CA LEU A 72 -4.27 -2.53 -7.58
C LEU A 72 -3.58 -1.17 -7.59
N ASP A 73 -3.68 -0.47 -8.72
CA ASP A 73 -3.20 0.92 -8.84
C ASP A 73 -4.15 1.70 -9.76
N TYR A 74 -4.37 2.97 -9.48
CA TYR A 74 -5.23 3.80 -10.32
C TYR A 74 -4.53 4.31 -11.60
N SER A 75 -3.19 4.32 -11.63
CA SER A 75 -2.39 4.73 -12.76
C SER A 75 -2.15 3.59 -13.75
N ALA A 76 -2.59 3.75 -14.99
CA ALA A 76 -2.33 2.78 -16.06
C ALA A 76 -0.81 2.53 -16.25
N ILE A 77 0.03 3.58 -16.13
CA ILE A 77 1.50 3.45 -16.22
C ILE A 77 2.05 2.55 -15.11
N SER A 78 1.55 2.69 -13.88
CA SER A 78 1.93 1.81 -12.77
C SER A 78 1.51 0.37 -13.04
N VAL A 79 0.28 0.16 -13.50
CA VAL A 79 -0.26 -1.17 -13.86
C VAL A 79 0.58 -1.85 -14.94
N ASP A 80 0.92 -1.13 -16.00
CA ASP A 80 1.77 -1.66 -17.09
C ASP A 80 3.16 -2.06 -16.57
N LYS A 81 3.78 -1.19 -15.76
CA LYS A 81 5.10 -1.48 -15.17
C LYS A 81 5.06 -2.65 -14.19
N ALA A 82 4.07 -2.67 -13.29
CA ALA A 82 3.91 -3.76 -12.33
C ALA A 82 3.67 -5.10 -13.05
N SER A 83 2.88 -5.09 -14.13
CA SER A 83 2.62 -6.26 -14.96
C SER A 83 3.89 -6.75 -15.65
N ALA A 84 4.66 -5.86 -16.26
CA ALA A 84 5.93 -6.19 -16.89
C ALA A 84 6.95 -6.74 -15.88
N PHE A 85 7.03 -6.12 -14.69
CA PHE A 85 7.94 -6.54 -13.63
C PHE A 85 7.62 -7.94 -13.11
N ASN A 86 6.32 -8.26 -12.98
CA ASN A 86 5.84 -9.53 -12.43
C ASN A 86 5.42 -10.55 -13.51
N ARG A 87 5.79 -10.37 -14.78
CA ARG A 87 5.30 -11.18 -15.92
C ARG A 87 5.42 -12.69 -15.72
N ARG A 88 6.49 -13.16 -15.06
CA ARG A 88 6.67 -14.59 -14.78
C ARG A 88 5.64 -15.12 -13.80
N ALA A 89 5.40 -14.39 -12.72
CA ALA A 89 4.40 -14.76 -11.72
C ALA A 89 2.97 -14.67 -12.29
N ILE A 90 2.72 -13.71 -13.19
CA ILE A 90 1.44 -13.60 -13.91
C ILE A 90 1.24 -14.82 -14.82
N ALA A 91 2.23 -15.21 -15.59
CA ALA A 91 2.18 -16.40 -16.45
C ALA A 91 1.97 -17.71 -15.66
N GLN A 92 2.42 -17.74 -14.40
CA GLN A 92 2.21 -18.87 -13.47
C GLN A 92 0.86 -18.80 -12.73
N GLY A 93 0.01 -17.81 -12.99
CA GLY A 93 -1.26 -17.62 -12.29
C GLY A 93 -1.12 -17.14 -10.83
N ARG A 94 0.10 -16.76 -10.38
CA ARG A 94 0.38 -16.36 -9.00
C ARG A 94 0.30 -14.84 -8.76
N CYS A 95 0.25 -14.05 -9.83
CA CYS A 95 0.13 -12.60 -9.74
C CYS A 95 -0.94 -12.08 -10.69
N ARG A 96 -1.64 -11.05 -10.25
CA ARG A 96 -2.54 -10.26 -11.10
C ARG A 96 -2.35 -8.79 -10.78
N VAL A 97 -2.34 -7.94 -11.80
CA VAL A 97 -2.31 -6.47 -11.63
C VAL A 97 -3.54 -5.90 -12.34
N ILE A 98 -4.26 -5.02 -11.65
CA ILE A 98 -5.48 -4.40 -12.17
C ILE A 98 -5.44 -2.90 -11.96
N GLN A 99 -6.01 -2.16 -12.90
CA GLN A 99 -6.29 -0.75 -12.71
C GLN A 99 -7.58 -0.59 -11.92
N GLY A 100 -7.56 0.26 -10.89
CA GLY A 100 -8.73 0.50 -10.04
C GLY A 100 -8.49 1.58 -9.00
N ASP A 101 -9.58 1.99 -8.36
CA ASP A 101 -9.60 2.99 -7.30
C ASP A 101 -9.87 2.31 -5.95
N VAL A 102 -9.16 2.73 -4.91
CA VAL A 102 -9.31 2.20 -3.54
C VAL A 102 -10.69 2.49 -2.93
N ARG A 103 -11.42 3.50 -3.44
CA ARG A 103 -12.79 3.84 -3.03
C ARG A 103 -13.83 2.78 -3.40
N GLY A 104 -13.54 1.93 -4.37
CA GLY A 104 -14.45 0.88 -4.85
C GLY A 104 -13.68 -0.36 -5.24
N LEU A 105 -13.28 -1.17 -4.27
CA LEU A 105 -12.48 -2.37 -4.51
C LEU A 105 -13.29 -3.43 -5.26
N PRO A 106 -12.90 -3.84 -6.50
CA PRO A 106 -13.65 -4.77 -7.34
C PRO A 106 -13.45 -6.24 -6.93
N PHE A 107 -13.54 -6.50 -5.64
CA PHE A 107 -13.34 -7.82 -5.06
C PHE A 107 -14.53 -8.23 -4.20
N LYS A 108 -14.72 -9.54 -4.07
CA LYS A 108 -15.72 -10.13 -3.17
C LYS A 108 -15.37 -9.84 -1.71
N ASP A 109 -16.36 -9.82 -0.85
CA ASP A 109 -16.19 -9.78 0.59
C ASP A 109 -15.38 -10.99 1.08
N ASN A 110 -14.60 -10.80 2.13
CA ASN A 110 -13.85 -11.86 2.79
C ASN A 110 -12.92 -12.65 1.83
N PHE A 111 -12.20 -11.95 0.96
CA PHE A 111 -11.42 -12.59 -0.10
C PHE A 111 -9.93 -12.67 0.21
N PHE A 112 -9.34 -11.66 0.84
CA PHE A 112 -7.90 -11.58 1.10
C PHE A 112 -7.54 -11.95 2.53
N ASP A 113 -6.43 -12.66 2.70
CA ASP A 113 -5.84 -12.94 4.00
C ASP A 113 -5.08 -11.73 4.55
N GLN A 114 -4.42 -10.99 3.66
CA GLN A 114 -3.65 -9.79 4.00
C GLN A 114 -3.80 -8.71 2.93
N ILE A 115 -3.82 -7.46 3.37
CA ILE A 115 -3.79 -6.28 2.49
C ILE A 115 -2.63 -5.39 2.92
N THR A 116 -1.94 -4.79 1.96
CA THR A 116 -0.82 -3.89 2.19
C THR A 116 -1.02 -2.57 1.46
N ALA A 117 -0.49 -1.49 2.05
CA ALA A 117 -0.43 -0.16 1.46
C ALA A 117 0.93 0.47 1.81
N PHE A 118 1.85 0.54 0.84
CA PHE A 118 3.18 1.09 1.01
C PHE A 118 3.28 2.43 0.30
N GLU A 119 3.54 3.53 1.04
CA GLU A 119 3.74 4.88 0.50
C GLU A 119 2.57 5.43 -0.33
N THR A 120 1.34 4.99 -0.06
CA THR A 120 0.19 5.32 -0.90
C THR A 120 -0.97 5.98 -0.17
N VAL A 121 -1.15 5.72 1.13
CA VAL A 121 -2.27 6.23 1.94
C VAL A 121 -2.30 7.76 1.99
N TYR A 122 -1.18 8.42 1.77
CA TYR A 122 -1.07 9.87 1.64
C TYR A 122 -2.03 10.50 0.63
N PHE A 123 -2.45 9.73 -0.37
CA PHE A 123 -3.21 10.19 -1.52
C PHE A 123 -4.65 9.67 -1.55
N TRP A 124 -5.02 8.86 -0.55
CA TRP A 124 -6.35 8.28 -0.51
C TRP A 124 -7.37 9.31 -0.03
N PRO A 125 -8.47 9.51 -0.75
CA PRO A 125 -9.58 10.33 -0.27
C PRO A 125 -10.39 9.56 0.77
N ASP A 126 -11.13 10.28 1.59
CA ASP A 126 -12.15 9.73 2.50
C ASP A 126 -11.70 8.44 3.20
N LEU A 127 -10.59 8.57 3.98
CA LEU A 127 -9.87 7.40 4.52
C LEU A 127 -10.76 6.43 5.31
N GLU A 128 -11.75 6.93 6.05
CA GLU A 128 -12.62 6.07 6.83
C GLU A 128 -13.46 5.16 5.92
N ASP A 129 -14.07 5.71 4.87
CA ASP A 129 -14.84 4.93 3.90
C ASP A 129 -13.94 4.02 3.07
N THR A 130 -12.74 4.50 2.70
CA THR A 130 -11.75 3.67 2.01
C THR A 130 -11.30 2.50 2.90
N PHE A 131 -11.08 2.72 4.19
CA PHE A 131 -10.75 1.65 5.14
C PHE A 131 -11.91 0.66 5.35
N ARG A 132 -13.18 1.11 5.28
CA ARG A 132 -14.34 0.19 5.25
C ARG A 132 -14.32 -0.72 4.02
N GLN A 133 -13.92 -0.20 2.83
CA GLN A 133 -13.72 -1.04 1.65
C GLN A 133 -12.60 -2.08 1.85
N VAL A 134 -11.49 -1.68 2.46
CA VAL A 134 -10.40 -2.61 2.82
C VAL A 134 -10.90 -3.68 3.80
N LEU A 135 -11.61 -3.27 4.85
CA LEU A 135 -12.20 -4.19 5.83
C LEU A 135 -13.17 -5.18 5.18
N ARG A 136 -14.01 -4.72 4.25
CA ARG A 136 -14.98 -5.56 3.54
C ARG A 136 -14.31 -6.73 2.84
N VAL A 137 -13.24 -6.46 2.09
CA VAL A 137 -12.59 -7.49 1.26
C VAL A 137 -11.58 -8.36 2.03
N LEU A 138 -11.21 -7.99 3.27
CA LEU A 138 -10.44 -8.84 4.18
C LEU A 138 -11.31 -9.99 4.70
N LYS A 139 -10.72 -11.17 4.87
CA LYS A 139 -11.32 -12.29 5.61
C LYS A 139 -11.39 -11.95 7.11
N PRO A 140 -12.34 -12.51 7.87
CA PRO A 140 -12.28 -12.51 9.34
C PRO A 140 -10.88 -12.92 9.83
N GLY A 141 -10.31 -12.21 10.81
CA GLY A 141 -8.94 -12.40 11.28
C GLY A 141 -7.84 -11.97 10.30
N GLY A 142 -8.20 -11.53 9.09
CA GLY A 142 -7.25 -11.00 8.11
C GLY A 142 -6.61 -9.68 8.56
N SER A 143 -5.43 -9.36 8.03
CA SER A 143 -4.65 -8.19 8.45
C SER A 143 -4.50 -7.14 7.35
N PHE A 144 -4.49 -5.87 7.76
CA PHE A 144 -4.13 -4.72 6.93
C PHE A 144 -2.87 -4.06 7.47
N LEU A 145 -1.94 -3.74 6.58
CA LEU A 145 -0.68 -3.08 6.90
C LEU A 145 -0.55 -1.81 6.08
N ILE A 146 -0.33 -0.68 6.76
CA ILE A 146 0.06 0.60 6.18
C ILE A 146 1.53 0.86 6.54
N CYS A 147 2.38 1.24 5.58
CA CYS A 147 3.78 1.52 5.85
C CYS A 147 4.24 2.76 5.07
N ASN A 148 4.75 3.75 5.80
CA ASN A 148 5.07 5.09 5.31
C ASN A 148 6.46 5.55 5.75
N GLU A 149 7.18 6.28 4.89
CA GLU A 149 8.46 6.96 5.22
C GLU A 149 8.26 8.18 6.11
N SER A 150 7.04 8.69 6.21
CA SER A 150 6.69 9.85 7.05
C SER A 150 5.78 9.42 8.18
N ASP A 151 6.12 9.81 9.42
CA ASP A 151 5.35 9.50 10.62
C ASP A 151 4.40 10.61 11.07
N GLY A 152 4.36 11.73 10.34
CA GLY A 152 3.51 12.90 10.61
C GLY A 152 3.90 13.70 11.87
N ARG A 153 5.03 13.39 12.51
CA ARG A 153 5.51 14.04 13.76
C ARG A 153 6.58 15.09 13.53
N ASP A 154 7.15 15.15 12.33
CA ASP A 154 8.18 16.11 11.98
C ASP A 154 7.59 17.23 11.09
N PRO A 155 7.49 18.48 11.60
CA PRO A 155 6.96 19.61 10.81
C PRO A 155 7.69 19.83 9.48
N LYS A 156 8.97 19.40 9.38
CA LYS A 156 9.73 19.52 8.12
C LYS A 156 9.17 18.62 7.02
N GLN A 157 8.41 17.60 7.35
CA GLN A 157 7.76 16.71 6.37
C GLN A 157 6.53 17.35 5.74
N GLU A 158 5.86 18.30 6.42
CA GLU A 158 4.68 19.00 5.90
C GLU A 158 4.96 19.77 4.62
N ARG A 159 6.22 20.20 4.40
CA ARG A 159 6.63 20.83 3.14
C ARG A 159 6.31 19.99 1.90
N TRP A 160 6.28 18.65 2.04
CA TRP A 160 5.96 17.76 0.95
C TRP A 160 4.49 17.85 0.55
N CYS A 161 3.58 18.10 1.50
CA CYS A 161 2.16 18.35 1.21
C CYS A 161 1.97 19.59 0.32
N GLY A 162 2.81 20.63 0.48
CA GLY A 162 2.81 21.81 -0.38
C GLY A 162 3.45 21.59 -1.77
N ILE A 163 4.41 20.64 -1.87
CA ILE A 163 5.13 20.34 -3.13
C ILE A 163 4.34 19.32 -3.96
N ILE A 164 3.76 18.30 -3.30
CA ILE A 164 3.00 17.22 -3.94
C ILE A 164 1.51 17.48 -3.68
N GLY A 165 0.83 18.02 -4.67
CA GLY A 165 -0.58 18.38 -4.55
C GLY A 165 -1.47 17.18 -4.15
N GLY A 166 -2.32 17.39 -3.12
CA GLY A 166 -3.23 16.37 -2.62
C GLY A 166 -2.57 15.27 -1.77
N MET A 167 -1.35 15.51 -1.28
CA MET A 167 -0.72 14.65 -0.28
C MET A 167 -1.12 15.08 1.13
N THR A 168 -1.49 14.13 1.97
CA THR A 168 -1.71 14.33 3.40
C THR A 168 -0.88 13.34 4.19
N ILE A 169 -0.06 13.84 5.13
CA ILE A 169 0.75 12.99 6.00
C ILE A 169 -0.03 12.79 7.30
N TYR A 170 -0.29 11.54 7.67
CA TYR A 170 -1.03 11.17 8.85
C TYR A 170 -0.09 10.66 9.94
N THR A 171 -0.38 10.99 11.20
CA THR A 171 0.29 10.36 12.33
C THR A 171 -0.25 8.94 12.55
N GLY A 172 0.49 8.13 13.31
CA GLY A 172 0.03 6.79 13.69
C GLY A 172 -1.27 6.83 14.49
N GLU A 173 -1.42 7.85 15.34
CA GLU A 173 -2.63 8.07 16.16
C GLU A 173 -3.86 8.41 15.30
N GLN A 174 -3.69 9.27 14.29
CA GLN A 174 -4.75 9.59 13.33
C GLN A 174 -5.17 8.36 12.52
N LEU A 175 -4.20 7.60 11.99
CA LEU A 175 -4.51 6.36 11.28
C LEU A 175 -5.20 5.33 12.18
N THR A 176 -4.78 5.22 13.45
CA THR A 176 -5.41 4.34 14.43
C THR A 176 -6.87 4.71 14.69
N ALA A 177 -7.15 6.01 14.86
CA ALA A 177 -8.52 6.48 15.07
C ALA A 177 -9.41 6.15 13.86
N LEU A 178 -8.94 6.43 12.64
CA LEU A 178 -9.67 6.15 11.39
C LEU A 178 -9.87 4.65 11.15
N LEU A 179 -8.86 3.82 11.42
CA LEU A 179 -8.97 2.37 11.30
C LEU A 179 -10.01 1.80 12.28
N ARG A 180 -10.01 2.26 13.53
CA ARG A 180 -11.01 1.86 14.53
C ARG A 180 -12.42 2.31 14.15
N ALA A 181 -12.58 3.54 13.67
CA ALA A 181 -13.86 4.05 13.16
C ALA A 181 -14.39 3.22 11.98
N ALA A 182 -13.50 2.72 11.12
CA ALA A 182 -13.85 1.81 10.03
C ALA A 182 -14.18 0.36 10.47
N GLY A 183 -13.94 0.00 11.75
CA GLY A 183 -14.27 -1.31 12.32
C GLY A 183 -13.09 -2.27 12.48
N PHE A 184 -11.84 -1.82 12.28
CA PHE A 184 -10.66 -2.62 12.57
C PHE A 184 -10.41 -2.76 14.07
N VAL A 185 -9.83 -3.89 14.46
CA VAL A 185 -9.40 -4.20 15.83
C VAL A 185 -7.89 -4.46 15.88
N GLN A 186 -7.32 -4.59 17.08
CA GLN A 186 -5.90 -4.88 17.29
C GLN A 186 -4.99 -3.96 16.47
N VAL A 187 -5.28 -2.65 16.52
CA VAL A 187 -4.51 -1.64 15.78
C VAL A 187 -3.23 -1.34 16.55
N GLU A 188 -2.09 -1.63 15.93
CA GLU A 188 -0.76 -1.44 16.51
C GLU A 188 0.06 -0.45 15.68
N ILE A 189 0.83 0.40 16.36
CA ILE A 189 1.72 1.39 15.75
C ILE A 189 3.17 0.94 15.94
N HIS A 190 3.90 0.82 14.85
CA HIS A 190 5.33 0.53 14.83
C HIS A 190 6.07 1.73 14.28
N ARG A 191 7.15 2.16 14.94
CA ARG A 191 7.96 3.30 14.52
C ARG A 191 9.43 2.95 14.41
N LYS A 192 10.11 3.54 13.43
CA LYS A 192 11.55 3.54 13.33
C LYS A 192 12.06 4.96 13.53
N GLU A 193 12.18 5.37 14.78
CA GLU A 193 12.39 6.76 15.23
C GLU A 193 13.51 7.48 14.45
N ARG A 194 14.69 6.85 14.29
CA ARG A 194 15.83 7.46 13.59
C ARG A 194 15.53 7.76 12.11
N ARG A 195 14.56 7.07 11.49
CA ARG A 195 14.19 7.20 10.08
C ARG A 195 12.86 7.90 9.89
N LYS A 196 12.13 8.17 10.97
CA LYS A 196 10.76 8.71 10.94
C LYS A 196 9.77 7.83 10.15
N TRP A 197 10.05 6.54 10.09
CA TRP A 197 9.17 5.59 9.42
C TRP A 197 8.03 5.17 10.34
N LEU A 198 6.86 5.04 9.74
CA LEU A 198 5.63 4.61 10.38
C LEU A 198 5.12 3.33 9.73
N CYS A 199 4.76 2.34 10.53
CA CYS A 199 3.96 1.22 10.09
C CYS A 199 2.79 1.04 11.05
N VAL A 200 1.59 0.84 10.52
CA VAL A 200 0.39 0.54 11.30
C VAL A 200 -0.17 -0.78 10.81
N THR A 201 -0.39 -1.71 11.74
CA THR A 201 -1.06 -2.99 11.48
C THR A 201 -2.42 -3.00 12.15
N ALA A 202 -3.40 -3.61 11.50
CA ALA A 202 -4.77 -3.72 12.01
C ALA A 202 -5.41 -5.03 11.54
N HIS A 203 -6.40 -5.52 12.26
CA HIS A 203 -7.07 -6.78 11.92
C HIS A 203 -8.57 -6.59 11.71
N LYS A 204 -9.14 -7.38 10.80
CA LYS A 204 -10.59 -7.56 10.76
C LYS A 204 -11.02 -8.44 11.94
N PRO A 205 -12.09 -8.07 12.66
CA PRO A 205 -12.63 -8.93 13.73
C PRO A 205 -12.81 -10.38 13.26
N GLU A 206 -12.49 -11.33 14.14
CA GLU A 206 -12.99 -12.71 14.02
C GLU A 206 -14.49 -12.69 14.36
N MET A 207 -15.30 -13.35 13.57
CA MET A 207 -16.74 -13.45 13.85
C MET A 207 -16.98 -14.31 15.09
#